data_62bb953a62d4880eda75f4f58790c471
#
_entry.id   62bb953a62d4880eda75f4f58790c471
#
_cell.length_a   1.000
_cell.length_b   1.000
_cell.length_c   1.000
_cell.angle_alpha   90.00
_cell.angle_beta   90.00
_cell.angle_gamma   90.00
#
_symmetry.space_group_name_H-M   'P 1'
#
loop_
_entity.id
_entity.type
_entity.pdbx_description
1 polymer ?
#
loop_
_entity_poly.entity_id
_entity_poly.type
_entity_poly.pdbx_seq_one_letter_code
_entity_poly.pdbx_strand_id
1 'polypeptide(L)'
;DKATMEIEAVEEGFISKLIVEEGTQGIKINTPIAEFSETEKFSETNNDESNKNVIDISNKEVIEEVKSSVINKSDKDSTLSNIDATKKMTVREALRDAILEEMEADNDVFIMGEEVAEYQGAYKVTQGLLEKFGDKRVIDTPITEHGFTGIGVGAAFGNLKPIVEFMTFNFSMQAIDQIINSAAKTLYMSGGQMGCPIVFRGGTGSAGQLGQQHSQTFESWMANVPGLKVVSISNPY
;
A
#
# COMPACT_ATOMS: atom_id res chain seq x y z
N ASP A 1 14.68 -4.49 24.62
CA ASP A 1 15.12 -4.91 23.29
C ASP A 1 14.83 -3.77 22.35
N LYS A 2 15.90 -3.19 21.77
CA LYS A 2 15.78 -2.05 20.88
C LYS A 2 15.66 -2.58 19.46
N ALA A 3 14.47 -2.56 18.91
CA ALA A 3 14.28 -2.76 17.47
C ALA A 3 14.85 -1.55 16.73
N THR A 4 15.76 -1.77 15.81
CA THR A 4 16.16 -0.75 14.84
C THR A 4 15.05 -0.68 13.81
N MET A 5 14.43 0.47 13.67
CA MET A 5 13.37 0.71 12.70
C MET A 5 13.91 1.65 11.63
N GLU A 6 13.90 1.21 10.40
CA GLU A 6 14.19 2.05 9.24
C GLU A 6 12.91 2.77 8.83
N ILE A 7 13.01 4.09 8.67
CA ILE A 7 11.90 4.92 8.22
C ILE A 7 12.33 5.56 6.90
N GLU A 8 11.63 5.22 5.84
CA GLU A 8 11.83 5.88 4.55
C GLU A 8 11.31 7.32 4.59
N ALA A 9 12.04 8.22 3.92
CA ALA A 9 11.60 9.59 3.74
C ALA A 9 10.30 9.62 2.92
N VAL A 10 9.34 10.44 3.37
CA VAL A 10 8.01 10.58 2.72
C VAL A 10 8.10 11.34 1.40
N GLU A 11 9.15 12.16 1.23
CA GLU A 11 9.36 13.00 0.05
C GLU A 11 10.71 12.67 -0.60
N GLU A 12 10.75 12.71 -1.92
CA GLU A 12 12.00 12.59 -2.67
C GLU A 12 12.81 13.88 -2.54
N GLY A 13 14.08 13.78 -2.22
CA GLY A 13 14.95 14.95 -2.05
C GLY A 13 16.37 14.54 -1.68
N PHE A 14 17.20 15.56 -1.50
CA PHE A 14 18.60 15.39 -1.12
C PHE A 14 18.80 15.81 0.34
N ILE A 15 19.57 15.03 1.10
CA ILE A 15 20.00 15.44 2.42
C ILE A 15 21.07 16.51 2.25
N SER A 16 20.72 17.76 2.56
CA SER A 16 21.65 18.89 2.45
C SER A 16 22.62 18.97 3.62
N LYS A 17 22.21 18.47 4.79
CA LYS A 17 23.02 18.46 5.99
C LYS A 17 22.55 17.40 6.97
N LEU A 18 23.48 16.64 7.54
CA LEU A 18 23.24 15.84 8.74
C LEU A 18 23.44 16.72 9.98
N ILE A 19 22.43 16.82 10.83
CA ILE A 19 22.47 17.59 12.08
C ILE A 19 22.96 16.71 13.22
N VAL A 20 22.66 15.41 13.15
CA VAL A 20 23.03 14.41 14.15
C VAL A 20 23.91 13.36 13.49
N GLU A 21 25.05 13.07 14.10
CA GLU A 21 25.98 12.05 13.60
C GLU A 21 25.44 10.63 13.82
N GLU A 22 25.80 9.72 12.91
CA GLU A 22 25.45 8.31 13.02
C GLU A 22 25.91 7.70 14.34
N GLY A 23 25.04 6.92 14.99
CA GLY A 23 25.33 6.27 16.28
C GLY A 23 25.11 7.14 17.51
N THR A 24 24.69 8.40 17.39
CA THR A 24 24.37 9.26 18.52
C THR A 24 23.22 8.70 19.34
N GLN A 25 23.40 8.52 20.65
CA GLN A 25 22.39 8.00 21.57
C GLN A 25 21.72 9.11 22.38
N GLY A 26 20.47 8.87 22.80
CA GLY A 26 19.76 9.76 23.72
C GLY A 26 19.17 11.01 23.07
N ILE A 27 18.96 11.01 21.75
CA ILE A 27 18.30 12.09 21.03
C ILE A 27 16.85 12.20 21.49
N LYS A 28 16.41 13.41 21.83
CA LYS A 28 15.03 13.66 22.25
C LYS A 28 14.08 13.51 21.06
N ILE A 29 12.86 13.04 21.32
CA ILE A 29 11.79 12.98 20.33
C ILE A 29 11.56 14.38 19.73
N ASN A 30 11.35 14.46 18.42
CA ASN A 30 11.18 15.70 17.62
C ASN A 30 12.44 16.58 17.50
N THR A 31 13.64 16.06 17.78
CA THR A 31 14.88 16.75 17.42
C THR A 31 15.13 16.59 15.92
N PRO A 32 15.36 17.69 15.16
CA PRO A 32 15.78 17.58 13.76
C PRO A 32 17.09 16.80 13.65
N ILE A 33 17.14 15.81 12.77
CA ILE A 33 18.32 14.94 12.57
C ILE A 33 19.03 15.21 11.25
N ALA A 34 18.30 15.74 10.25
CA ALA A 34 18.83 16.10 8.95
C ALA A 34 18.03 17.24 8.33
N GLU A 35 18.62 17.96 7.39
CA GLU A 35 17.93 18.95 6.55
C GLU A 35 17.79 18.40 5.14
N PHE A 36 16.59 18.54 4.56
CA PHE A 36 16.28 18.18 3.19
C PHE A 36 16.36 19.40 2.26
N SER A 37 16.74 19.18 1.02
CA SER A 37 16.72 20.17 -0.05
C SER A 37 16.13 19.55 -1.34
N GLU A 38 15.29 20.30 -2.03
CA GLU A 38 14.74 19.92 -3.33
C GLU A 38 15.78 20.03 -4.48
N THR A 39 16.91 20.67 -4.22
CA THR A 39 17.99 20.88 -5.21
C THR A 39 19.33 20.39 -4.69
N GLU A 40 20.06 19.70 -5.58
CA GLU A 40 21.42 19.21 -5.32
C GLU A 40 22.38 20.39 -5.14
N LYS A 41 22.64 20.80 -3.88
CA LYS A 41 23.71 21.73 -3.54
C LYS A 41 24.72 21.01 -2.67
N PHE A 42 25.80 20.55 -3.28
CA PHE A 42 26.99 20.09 -2.55
C PHE A 42 27.73 21.29 -1.96
N SER A 43 27.83 21.37 -0.66
CA SER A 43 28.89 22.14 -0.01
C SER A 43 30.10 21.23 0.15
N GLU A 44 31.15 21.52 -0.60
CA GLU A 44 32.45 20.87 -0.45
C GLU A 44 33.00 21.16 0.95
N THR A 45 33.21 20.11 1.73
CA THR A 45 34.20 20.12 2.80
C THR A 45 35.08 18.89 2.63
N ASN A 46 36.32 19.20 2.31
CA ASN A 46 37.42 18.26 2.22
C ASN A 46 37.58 17.42 3.51
N ASN A 47 37.81 16.11 3.36
CA ASN A 47 38.99 15.47 3.92
C ASN A 47 39.16 14.03 3.44
N ASP A 48 40.35 13.85 3.00
CA ASP A 48 41.19 12.77 2.59
C ASP A 48 40.95 11.33 3.07
N GLU A 49 41.17 10.47 2.07
CA GLU A 49 41.90 9.19 2.06
C GLU A 49 41.29 7.91 2.63
N SER A 50 41.27 7.00 1.68
CA SER A 50 41.52 5.55 1.74
C SER A 50 40.32 4.59 2.02
N ASN A 51 39.78 3.93 1.05
CA ASN A 51 40.20 2.63 0.56
C ASN A 51 39.28 2.09 -0.56
N LYS A 52 39.92 1.79 -1.67
CA LYS A 52 39.31 1.07 -2.79
C LYS A 52 39.05 -0.39 -2.40
N ASN A 53 37.86 -0.88 -2.62
CA ASN A 53 37.65 -2.22 -3.16
C ASN A 53 36.27 -2.28 -3.85
N VAL A 54 36.29 -1.98 -5.13
CA VAL A 54 35.18 -2.22 -6.06
C VAL A 54 35.32 -3.68 -6.51
N ILE A 55 34.35 -4.49 -6.18
CA ILE A 55 34.17 -5.79 -6.83
C ILE A 55 33.15 -5.57 -7.95
N ASP A 56 33.70 -5.47 -9.17
CA ASP A 56 32.98 -5.48 -10.43
C ASP A 56 32.52 -6.92 -10.72
N ILE A 57 31.23 -7.18 -10.69
CA ILE A 57 30.66 -8.42 -11.20
C ILE A 57 29.75 -8.07 -12.37
N SER A 58 30.37 -7.90 -13.52
CA SER A 58 29.68 -7.91 -14.80
C SER A 58 29.32 -9.35 -15.20
N ASN A 59 28.06 -9.73 -15.03
CA ASN A 59 27.51 -10.92 -15.69
C ASN A 59 26.36 -10.48 -16.62
N LYS A 60 26.76 -10.17 -17.86
CA LYS A 60 25.88 -9.80 -18.97
C LYS A 60 25.25 -10.97 -19.73
N GLU A 61 25.58 -12.22 -19.39
CA GLU A 61 25.24 -13.39 -20.25
C GLU A 61 23.99 -14.21 -19.80
N VAL A 62 23.34 -13.91 -18.70
CA VAL A 62 22.19 -14.71 -18.22
C VAL A 62 20.83 -14.10 -18.57
N ILE A 63 20.79 -12.88 -19.13
CA ILE A 63 19.53 -12.16 -19.37
C ILE A 63 18.93 -12.41 -20.77
N GLU A 64 19.67 -12.95 -21.71
CA GLU A 64 19.18 -13.15 -23.09
C GLU A 64 18.40 -14.46 -23.33
N GLU A 65 18.59 -15.48 -22.52
CA GLU A 65 17.92 -16.78 -22.75
C GLU A 65 16.50 -16.91 -22.18
N VAL A 66 16.09 -15.98 -21.31
CA VAL A 66 14.71 -15.99 -20.72
C VAL A 66 13.72 -15.15 -21.53
N LYS A 67 14.20 -14.35 -22.50
CA LYS A 67 13.33 -13.47 -23.30
C LYS A 67 12.67 -14.12 -24.52
N SER A 68 12.99 -15.35 -24.86
CA SER A 68 12.50 -15.95 -26.13
C SER A 68 11.35 -16.96 -26.01
N SER A 69 10.85 -17.28 -24.81
CA SER A 69 9.84 -18.35 -24.66
C SER A 69 8.46 -17.93 -24.14
N VAL A 70 8.18 -16.64 -23.91
CA VAL A 70 6.88 -16.20 -23.32
C VAL A 70 6.13 -15.16 -24.16
N ILE A 71 6.47 -14.96 -25.42
CA ILE A 71 5.68 -14.04 -26.26
C ILE A 71 5.15 -14.80 -27.47
N ASN A 72 4.00 -15.43 -27.36
CA ASN A 72 3.06 -15.57 -28.48
C ASN A 72 1.71 -16.12 -27.98
N LYS A 73 0.80 -15.22 -27.64
CA LYS A 73 -0.63 -15.22 -27.97
C LYS A 73 -1.28 -14.04 -27.26
N SER A 74 -1.35 -12.92 -27.92
CA SER A 74 -2.21 -11.82 -27.52
C SER A 74 -3.52 -11.92 -28.28
N ASP A 75 -4.57 -12.27 -27.60
CA ASP A 75 -5.89 -11.84 -28.03
C ASP A 75 -5.97 -10.33 -27.78
N LYS A 76 -6.10 -9.58 -28.86
CA LYS A 76 -6.28 -8.14 -28.83
C LYS A 76 -7.64 -7.83 -28.24
N ASP A 77 -7.67 -7.53 -26.95
CA ASP A 77 -8.83 -6.89 -26.35
C ASP A 77 -8.74 -5.38 -26.66
N SER A 78 -9.70 -4.90 -27.45
CA SER A 78 -9.71 -3.56 -28.03
C SER A 78 -10.14 -2.46 -27.06
N THR A 79 -10.13 -2.71 -25.75
CA THR A 79 -10.52 -1.73 -24.71
C THR A 79 -9.39 -0.91 -24.12
N LEU A 80 -8.13 -1.19 -24.50
CA LEU A 80 -6.96 -0.48 -23.95
C LEU A 80 -6.51 0.74 -24.80
N SER A 81 -7.28 1.17 -25.79
CA SER A 81 -6.82 2.20 -26.74
C SER A 81 -6.89 3.66 -26.26
N ASN A 82 -7.29 3.94 -25.03
CA ASN A 82 -7.42 5.31 -24.48
C ASN A 82 -6.67 5.58 -23.18
N ILE A 83 -5.68 4.76 -22.83
CA ILE A 83 -4.85 5.06 -21.68
C ILE A 83 -3.83 6.12 -22.09
N ASP A 84 -3.91 7.29 -21.46
CA ASP A 84 -2.89 8.33 -21.62
C ASP A 84 -1.61 7.89 -20.91
N ALA A 85 -0.77 7.16 -21.64
CA ALA A 85 0.50 6.61 -21.15
C ALA A 85 1.56 7.67 -20.84
N THR A 86 1.22 8.96 -20.90
CA THR A 86 2.16 10.07 -20.70
C THR A 86 2.27 10.50 -19.23
N LYS A 87 1.27 10.22 -18.40
CA LYS A 87 1.28 10.60 -16.98
C LYS A 87 2.11 9.59 -16.17
N LYS A 88 3.27 10.01 -15.70
CA LYS A 88 4.04 9.25 -14.70
C LYS A 88 3.40 9.42 -13.33
N MET A 89 3.08 8.32 -12.65
CA MET A 89 2.58 8.30 -11.29
C MET A 89 3.05 7.05 -10.57
N THR A 90 3.10 7.10 -9.26
CA THR A 90 3.38 5.93 -8.42
C THR A 90 2.12 5.07 -8.28
N VAL A 91 2.29 3.79 -7.94
CA VAL A 91 1.16 2.91 -7.58
C VAL A 91 0.34 3.49 -6.42
N ARG A 92 1.00 4.10 -5.44
CA ARG A 92 0.35 4.78 -4.31
C ARG A 92 -0.61 5.90 -4.78
N GLU A 93 -0.13 6.76 -5.67
CA GLU A 93 -0.95 7.85 -6.22
C GLU A 93 -2.12 7.31 -7.04
N ALA A 94 -1.89 6.29 -7.86
CA ALA A 94 -2.95 5.65 -8.63
C ALA A 94 -4.04 5.03 -7.72
N LEU A 95 -3.64 4.37 -6.63
CA LEU A 95 -4.58 3.85 -5.65
C LEU A 95 -5.38 4.95 -4.96
N ARG A 96 -4.71 6.05 -4.56
CA ARG A 96 -5.38 7.21 -3.98
C ARG A 96 -6.38 7.84 -4.96
N ASP A 97 -5.94 8.05 -6.19
CA ASP A 97 -6.78 8.68 -7.21
C ASP A 97 -7.99 7.79 -7.53
N ALA A 98 -7.83 6.47 -7.63
CA ALA A 98 -8.93 5.55 -7.84
C ALA A 98 -9.95 5.57 -6.68
N ILE A 99 -9.50 5.59 -5.42
CA ILE A 99 -10.39 5.72 -4.26
C ILE A 99 -11.13 7.05 -4.32
N LEU A 100 -10.43 8.14 -4.64
CA LEU A 100 -11.00 9.47 -4.74
C LEU A 100 -12.08 9.53 -5.83
N GLU A 101 -11.82 8.99 -7.03
CA GLU A 101 -12.76 8.94 -8.15
C GLU A 101 -14.02 8.15 -7.81
N GLU A 102 -13.87 6.97 -7.19
CA GLU A 102 -15.01 6.15 -6.78
C GLU A 102 -15.84 6.82 -5.67
N MET A 103 -15.20 7.49 -4.72
CA MET A 103 -15.90 8.24 -3.68
C MET A 103 -16.60 9.50 -4.22
N GLU A 104 -16.10 10.11 -5.31
CA GLU A 104 -16.78 11.21 -6.00
C GLU A 104 -18.00 10.73 -6.78
N ALA A 105 -17.85 9.57 -7.45
CA ALA A 105 -18.88 9.02 -8.31
C ALA A 105 -20.07 8.42 -7.52
N ASP A 106 -19.82 7.91 -6.32
CA ASP A 106 -20.81 7.18 -5.54
C ASP A 106 -20.74 7.56 -4.05
N ASN A 107 -21.86 8.06 -3.52
CA ASN A 107 -21.96 8.48 -2.12
C ASN A 107 -22.00 7.31 -1.13
N ASP A 108 -22.28 6.09 -1.57
CA ASP A 108 -22.29 4.89 -0.73
C ASP A 108 -20.88 4.31 -0.53
N VAL A 109 -19.88 4.78 -1.31
CA VAL A 109 -18.48 4.41 -1.14
C VAL A 109 -17.86 5.20 0.00
N PHE A 110 -17.27 4.52 0.95
CA PHE A 110 -16.51 5.11 2.05
C PHE A 110 -15.30 4.24 2.40
N ILE A 111 -14.32 4.83 3.07
CA ILE A 111 -13.13 4.11 3.52
C ILE A 111 -13.05 4.09 5.03
N MET A 112 -12.67 2.95 5.59
CA MET A 112 -12.46 2.76 7.01
C MET A 112 -11.25 1.87 7.28
N GLY A 113 -10.60 2.09 8.39
CA GLY A 113 -9.42 1.32 8.82
C GLY A 113 -8.62 2.06 9.87
N GLU A 114 -7.48 1.50 10.22
CA GLU A 114 -6.57 2.10 11.19
C GLU A 114 -5.79 3.25 10.55
N GLU A 115 -5.81 4.43 11.17
CA GLU A 115 -5.03 5.61 10.77
C GLU A 115 -5.31 6.09 9.32
N VAL A 116 -6.47 5.75 8.75
CA VAL A 116 -6.81 6.13 7.37
C VAL A 116 -7.29 7.56 7.23
N ALA A 117 -7.78 8.17 8.31
CA ALA A 117 -8.32 9.53 8.31
C ALA A 117 -7.25 10.57 8.69
N GLU A 118 -7.02 10.79 9.99
CA GLU A 118 -6.14 11.86 10.47
C GLU A 118 -4.68 11.66 10.04
N TYR A 119 -4.18 10.43 10.12
CA TYR A 119 -2.82 10.08 9.70
C TYR A 119 -2.68 9.89 8.19
N GLN A 120 -3.79 9.81 7.44
CA GLN A 120 -3.83 9.65 5.98
C GLN A 120 -3.23 8.32 5.48
N GLY A 121 -3.33 7.28 6.31
CA GLY A 121 -2.82 5.94 6.03
C GLY A 121 -1.33 5.77 6.31
N ALA A 122 -0.92 4.56 6.68
CA ALA A 122 0.49 4.24 6.91
C ALA A 122 1.37 4.45 5.66
N TYR A 123 0.79 4.22 4.47
CA TYR A 123 1.44 4.41 3.17
C TYR A 123 0.91 5.61 2.40
N LYS A 124 0.18 6.52 3.06
CA LYS A 124 -0.37 7.74 2.47
C LYS A 124 -1.30 7.51 1.25
N VAL A 125 -1.97 6.38 1.20
CA VAL A 125 -2.94 6.07 0.14
C VAL A 125 -4.25 6.85 0.30
N THR A 126 -4.56 7.32 1.52
CA THR A 126 -5.77 8.09 1.82
C THR A 126 -5.52 9.59 1.97
N GLN A 127 -4.35 10.06 1.50
CA GLN A 127 -3.95 11.46 1.62
C GLN A 127 -4.98 12.42 1.00
N GLY A 128 -5.44 13.39 1.82
CA GLY A 128 -6.41 14.42 1.41
C GLY A 128 -7.87 13.96 1.37
N LEU A 129 -8.17 12.68 1.58
CA LEU A 129 -9.55 12.18 1.50
C LEU A 129 -10.41 12.68 2.67
N LEU A 130 -9.87 12.74 3.90
CA LEU A 130 -10.59 13.26 5.06
C LEU A 130 -11.02 14.72 4.85
N GLU A 131 -10.11 15.56 4.36
CA GLU A 131 -10.39 16.97 4.08
C GLU A 131 -11.54 17.12 3.05
N LYS A 132 -11.56 16.25 2.06
CA LYS A 132 -12.52 16.32 0.96
C LYS A 132 -13.90 15.73 1.31
N PHE A 133 -13.94 14.58 1.98
CA PHE A 133 -15.17 13.80 2.17
C PHE A 133 -15.70 13.82 3.62
N GLY A 134 -14.88 14.28 4.57
CA GLY A 134 -15.24 14.37 5.99
C GLY A 134 -15.19 13.02 6.73
N ASP A 135 -15.38 13.12 8.03
CA ASP A 135 -15.26 12.03 9.01
C ASP A 135 -16.33 10.92 8.88
N LYS A 136 -17.41 11.18 8.16
CA LYS A 136 -18.46 10.18 7.91
C LYS A 136 -18.12 9.22 6.77
N ARG A 137 -17.20 9.60 5.92
CA ARG A 137 -16.81 8.79 4.77
C ARG A 137 -15.34 8.36 4.79
N VAL A 138 -14.53 8.95 5.67
CA VAL A 138 -13.14 8.54 5.94
C VAL A 138 -13.01 8.34 7.43
N ILE A 139 -12.99 7.08 7.86
CA ILE A 139 -13.27 6.70 9.24
C ILE A 139 -12.07 5.99 9.85
N ASP A 140 -11.46 6.61 10.86
CA ASP A 140 -10.47 5.91 11.70
C ASP A 140 -11.16 4.92 12.62
N THR A 141 -10.60 3.72 12.71
CA THR A 141 -11.07 2.67 13.60
C THR A 141 -10.04 2.39 14.70
N PRO A 142 -10.47 1.91 15.87
CA PRO A 142 -9.53 1.33 16.81
C PRO A 142 -8.89 0.06 16.22
N ILE A 143 -7.74 -0.35 16.76
CA ILE A 143 -7.03 -1.58 16.35
C ILE A 143 -7.87 -2.80 16.75
N THR A 144 -8.72 -3.24 15.84
CA THR A 144 -9.63 -4.39 16.02
C THR A 144 -9.98 -4.97 14.64
N GLU A 145 -9.05 -5.59 13.95
CA GLU A 145 -9.23 -6.00 12.56
C GLU A 145 -10.46 -6.87 12.35
N HIS A 146 -10.72 -7.82 13.25
CA HIS A 146 -11.95 -8.61 13.22
C HIS A 146 -13.21 -7.73 13.40
N GLY A 147 -13.14 -6.77 14.32
CA GLY A 147 -14.26 -5.88 14.65
C GLY A 147 -14.61 -4.92 13.51
N PHE A 148 -13.65 -4.12 13.05
CA PHE A 148 -13.92 -3.13 12.01
C PHE A 148 -14.22 -3.80 10.65
N THR A 149 -13.62 -4.95 10.36
CA THR A 149 -13.95 -5.73 9.16
C THR A 149 -15.40 -6.22 9.22
N GLY A 150 -15.83 -6.71 10.37
CA GLY A 150 -17.23 -7.12 10.59
C GLY A 150 -18.22 -5.97 10.43
N ILE A 151 -17.86 -4.76 10.88
CA ILE A 151 -18.68 -3.54 10.66
C ILE A 151 -18.75 -3.23 9.16
N GLY A 152 -17.61 -3.29 8.44
CA GLY A 152 -17.59 -3.09 6.99
C GLY A 152 -18.46 -4.11 6.25
N VAL A 153 -18.36 -5.39 6.59
CA VAL A 153 -19.21 -6.45 6.03
C VAL A 153 -20.70 -6.18 6.29
N GLY A 154 -21.04 -5.81 7.52
CA GLY A 154 -22.41 -5.45 7.87
C GLY A 154 -22.94 -4.22 7.11
N ALA A 155 -22.09 -3.22 6.90
CA ALA A 155 -22.42 -2.04 6.10
C ALA A 155 -22.67 -2.43 4.62
N ALA A 156 -21.84 -3.35 4.07
CA ALA A 156 -22.03 -3.86 2.73
C ALA A 156 -23.33 -4.66 2.56
N PHE A 157 -23.75 -5.41 3.57
CA PHE A 157 -25.09 -6.04 3.59
C PHE A 157 -26.22 -5.02 3.60
N GLY A 158 -25.97 -3.82 4.14
CA GLY A 158 -26.88 -2.67 4.10
C GLY A 158 -26.81 -1.86 2.80
N ASN A 159 -26.17 -2.36 1.74
CA ASN A 159 -25.97 -1.72 0.43
C ASN A 159 -25.00 -0.52 0.42
N LEU A 160 -24.23 -0.30 1.48
CA LEU A 160 -23.06 0.58 1.40
C LEU A 160 -21.89 -0.13 0.71
N LYS A 161 -20.89 0.62 0.30
CA LYS A 161 -19.74 0.12 -0.45
C LYS A 161 -18.42 0.45 0.29
N PRO A 162 -18.13 -0.24 1.38
CA PRO A 162 -16.95 0.04 2.17
C PRO A 162 -15.65 -0.41 1.47
N ILE A 163 -14.63 0.43 1.62
CA ILE A 163 -13.24 0.07 1.42
C ILE A 163 -12.65 -0.13 2.81
N VAL A 164 -12.31 -1.36 3.16
CA VAL A 164 -11.68 -1.69 4.44
C VAL A 164 -10.18 -1.78 4.23
N GLU A 165 -9.45 -0.85 4.83
CA GLU A 165 -8.00 -0.82 4.78
C GLU A 165 -7.40 -1.48 6.02
N PHE A 166 -6.57 -2.49 5.79
CA PHE A 166 -5.66 -3.01 6.81
C PHE A 166 -4.36 -2.22 6.73
N MET A 167 -3.80 -1.81 7.86
CA MET A 167 -2.54 -1.07 7.92
C MET A 167 -1.43 -1.80 7.14
N THR A 168 -1.33 -3.11 7.31
CA THR A 168 -0.73 -4.03 6.36
C THR A 168 -1.68 -5.20 6.12
N PHE A 169 -1.71 -5.77 4.92
CA PHE A 169 -2.61 -6.88 4.62
C PHE A 169 -2.27 -8.16 5.42
N ASN A 170 -1.12 -8.20 6.08
CA ASN A 170 -0.76 -9.24 7.03
C ASN A 170 -1.81 -9.40 8.15
N PHE A 171 -2.41 -8.32 8.61
CA PHE A 171 -3.39 -8.33 9.68
C PHE A 171 -4.81 -8.73 9.23
N SER A 172 -5.03 -8.93 7.94
CA SER A 172 -6.26 -9.54 7.44
C SER A 172 -6.49 -10.94 8.00
N MET A 173 -5.42 -11.61 8.47
CA MET A 173 -5.53 -12.90 9.16
C MET A 173 -6.37 -12.82 10.44
N GLN A 174 -6.35 -11.71 11.16
CA GLN A 174 -7.17 -11.52 12.35
C GLN A 174 -8.66 -11.39 12.01
N ALA A 175 -8.97 -10.99 10.77
CA ALA A 175 -10.32 -10.82 10.25
C ALA A 175 -10.73 -11.90 9.24
N ILE A 176 -9.98 -12.99 9.15
CA ILE A 176 -10.15 -13.99 8.09
C ILE A 176 -11.55 -14.60 8.06
N ASP A 177 -12.20 -14.78 9.20
CA ASP A 177 -13.57 -15.27 9.29
C ASP A 177 -14.56 -14.28 8.65
N GLN A 178 -14.41 -12.99 8.92
CA GLN A 178 -15.27 -11.96 8.32
C GLN A 178 -15.08 -11.87 6.80
N ILE A 179 -13.87 -12.05 6.31
CA ILE A 179 -13.56 -12.04 4.87
C ILE A 179 -14.12 -13.29 4.20
N ILE A 180 -13.84 -14.47 4.75
CA ILE A 180 -14.13 -15.76 4.10
C ILE A 180 -15.56 -16.20 4.35
N ASN A 181 -16.02 -16.24 5.59
CA ASN A 181 -17.33 -16.79 5.91
C ASN A 181 -18.43 -15.73 5.77
N SER A 182 -18.20 -14.51 6.24
CA SER A 182 -19.21 -13.47 6.17
C SER A 182 -19.26 -12.83 4.79
N ALA A 183 -18.19 -12.23 4.28
CA ALA A 183 -18.22 -11.52 3.00
C ALA A 183 -18.34 -12.46 1.78
N ALA A 184 -17.40 -13.41 1.64
CA ALA A 184 -17.30 -14.21 0.42
C ALA A 184 -18.45 -15.19 0.23
N LYS A 185 -18.99 -15.78 1.31
CA LYS A 185 -19.95 -16.89 1.23
C LYS A 185 -21.41 -16.50 1.37
N THR A 186 -21.71 -15.33 1.90
CA THR A 186 -23.10 -14.96 2.21
C THR A 186 -23.97 -14.86 0.96
N LEU A 187 -23.46 -14.39 -0.15
CA LEU A 187 -24.21 -14.36 -1.40
C LEU A 187 -24.72 -15.76 -1.79
N TYR A 188 -23.86 -16.76 -1.72
CA TYR A 188 -24.23 -18.15 -2.00
C TYR A 188 -25.18 -18.71 -0.94
N MET A 189 -24.88 -18.49 0.36
CA MET A 189 -25.68 -18.99 1.46
C MET A 189 -27.08 -18.39 1.51
N SER A 190 -27.25 -17.16 1.04
CA SER A 190 -28.54 -16.48 0.95
C SER A 190 -29.33 -16.81 -0.34
N GLY A 191 -28.82 -17.71 -1.17
CA GLY A 191 -29.46 -18.02 -2.47
C GLY A 191 -29.43 -16.83 -3.44
N GLY A 192 -28.39 -15.98 -3.35
CA GLY A 192 -28.20 -14.82 -4.22
C GLY A 192 -28.92 -13.53 -3.74
N GLN A 193 -29.53 -13.55 -2.56
CA GLN A 193 -30.34 -12.43 -2.09
C GLN A 193 -29.50 -11.33 -1.39
N MET A 194 -28.39 -11.70 -0.75
CA MET A 194 -27.57 -10.77 0.03
C MET A 194 -26.17 -10.66 -0.58
N GLY A 195 -25.93 -9.55 -1.29
CA GLY A 195 -24.60 -9.20 -1.81
C GLY A 195 -23.71 -8.57 -0.73
N CYS A 196 -22.41 -8.55 -1.01
CA CYS A 196 -21.42 -7.89 -0.16
C CYS A 196 -20.45 -7.08 -1.03
N PRO A 197 -20.84 -5.87 -1.48
CA PRO A 197 -19.99 -5.01 -2.31
C PRO A 197 -18.93 -4.32 -1.46
N ILE A 198 -17.86 -5.02 -1.16
CA ILE A 198 -16.77 -4.59 -0.27
C ILE A 198 -15.41 -4.76 -0.93
N VAL A 199 -14.49 -3.86 -0.63
CA VAL A 199 -13.07 -3.97 -0.99
C VAL A 199 -12.26 -4.10 0.28
N PHE A 200 -11.44 -5.13 0.36
CA PHE A 200 -10.40 -5.28 1.37
C PHE A 200 -9.06 -4.94 0.72
N ARG A 201 -8.30 -4.02 1.29
CA ARG A 201 -7.01 -3.62 0.76
C ARG A 201 -5.95 -3.43 1.85
N GLY A 202 -4.69 -3.46 1.46
CA GLY A 202 -3.55 -3.17 2.32
C GLY A 202 -2.23 -3.44 1.60
N GLY A 203 -1.16 -2.88 2.12
CA GLY A 203 0.18 -3.22 1.65
C GLY A 203 0.53 -4.66 1.98
N THR A 204 1.28 -5.33 1.11
CA THR A 204 1.69 -6.74 1.27
C THR A 204 3.15 -6.92 0.87
N GLY A 205 3.74 -8.06 1.22
CA GLY A 205 5.10 -8.40 0.88
C GLY A 205 6.16 -7.83 1.82
N SER A 206 7.40 -7.79 1.34
CA SER A 206 8.57 -7.48 2.14
C SER A 206 8.94 -6.00 2.21
N ALA A 207 8.08 -5.10 1.74
CA ALA A 207 8.39 -3.68 1.54
C ALA A 207 9.00 -2.99 2.77
N GLY A 208 8.39 -3.16 3.94
CA GLY A 208 8.88 -2.54 5.17
C GLY A 208 9.97 -3.32 5.92
N GLN A 209 10.26 -4.55 5.53
CA GLN A 209 11.21 -5.47 6.18
C GLN A 209 11.07 -5.54 7.72
N LEU A 210 9.84 -5.39 8.21
CA LEU A 210 9.52 -5.30 9.64
C LEU A 210 9.49 -6.66 10.34
N GLY A 211 10.02 -7.69 9.70
CA GLY A 211 10.04 -9.05 10.21
C GLY A 211 8.88 -9.92 9.71
N GLN A 212 8.84 -11.14 10.17
CA GLN A 212 8.01 -12.20 9.60
C GLN A 212 6.51 -11.90 9.60
N GLN A 213 6.00 -11.30 10.66
CA GLN A 213 4.56 -11.03 10.80
C GLN A 213 4.06 -9.88 9.92
N HIS A 214 4.96 -9.04 9.39
CA HIS A 214 4.65 -7.83 8.63
C HIS A 214 5.14 -7.89 7.17
N SER A 215 5.66 -9.03 6.74
CA SER A 215 6.31 -9.17 5.43
C SER A 215 5.85 -10.43 4.70
N GLN A 216 4.56 -10.74 4.81
CA GLN A 216 3.94 -11.92 4.22
C GLN A 216 3.10 -11.56 3.01
N THR A 217 2.73 -12.57 2.21
CA THR A 217 1.84 -12.46 1.05
C THR A 217 0.72 -13.49 1.19
N PHE A 218 -0.52 -13.06 1.09
CA PHE A 218 -1.71 -13.92 1.28
C PHE A 218 -2.58 -14.03 0.04
N GLU A 219 -2.13 -13.57 -1.10
CA GLU A 219 -2.87 -13.58 -2.36
C GLU A 219 -3.32 -15.00 -2.73
N SER A 220 -2.42 -15.97 -2.59
CA SER A 220 -2.74 -17.38 -2.87
C SER A 220 -3.76 -17.98 -1.91
N TRP A 221 -3.76 -17.56 -0.64
CA TRP A 221 -4.76 -18.02 0.33
C TRP A 221 -6.14 -17.49 -0.01
N MET A 222 -6.24 -16.20 -0.28
CA MET A 222 -7.50 -15.56 -0.64
C MET A 222 -8.03 -16.02 -2.00
N ALA A 223 -7.12 -16.29 -2.95
CA ALA A 223 -7.50 -16.78 -4.29
C ALA A 223 -8.14 -18.17 -4.29
N ASN A 224 -7.91 -18.97 -3.24
CA ASN A 224 -8.58 -20.27 -3.08
C ASN A 224 -10.01 -20.17 -2.53
N VAL A 225 -10.48 -18.98 -2.18
CA VAL A 225 -11.79 -18.79 -1.55
C VAL A 225 -12.83 -18.44 -2.62
N PRO A 226 -13.82 -19.31 -2.89
CA PRO A 226 -14.93 -18.99 -3.78
C PRO A 226 -15.68 -17.75 -3.27
N GLY A 227 -15.94 -16.80 -4.18
CA GLY A 227 -16.62 -15.54 -3.86
C GLY A 227 -15.69 -14.33 -3.72
N LEU A 228 -14.39 -14.55 -3.58
CA LEU A 228 -13.39 -13.46 -3.60
C LEU A 228 -12.83 -13.25 -5.01
N LYS A 229 -12.58 -11.99 -5.33
CA LYS A 229 -11.73 -11.57 -6.45
C LYS A 229 -10.43 -11.04 -5.84
N VAL A 230 -9.30 -11.56 -6.28
CA VAL A 230 -7.98 -11.19 -5.74
C VAL A 230 -7.17 -10.49 -6.83
N VAL A 231 -6.70 -9.29 -6.52
CA VAL A 231 -5.91 -8.48 -7.43
C VAL A 231 -4.61 -8.07 -6.72
N SER A 232 -3.48 -8.35 -7.34
CA SER A 232 -2.16 -7.89 -6.89
C SER A 232 -1.67 -6.85 -7.90
N ILE A 233 -1.58 -5.60 -7.46
CA ILE A 233 -1.29 -4.46 -8.33
C ILE A 233 0.22 -4.29 -8.43
N SER A 234 0.75 -4.30 -9.66
CA SER A 234 2.19 -4.17 -9.94
C SER A 234 2.56 -2.89 -10.69
N ASN A 235 1.57 -2.17 -11.22
CA ASN A 235 1.80 -0.91 -11.94
C ASN A 235 0.57 0.02 -11.77
N PRO A 236 0.69 1.31 -12.07
CA PRO A 236 -0.38 2.29 -11.88
C PRO A 236 -1.49 2.28 -12.96
N TYR A 237 -1.44 1.36 -13.93
CA TYR A 237 -2.41 1.26 -15.04
C TYR A 237 -3.32 0.05 -14.91
#